data_0bfd40e3ec3134851ef18e55565d4f4b
#
_entry.id   0bfd40e3ec3134851ef18e55565d4f4b
#
_cell.length_a   1.000
_cell.length_b   1.000
_cell.length_c   1.000
_cell.angle_alpha   90.00
_cell.angle_beta   90.00
_cell.angle_gamma   90.00
#
_symmetry.space_group_name_H-M   'P 1'
#
loop_
_entity.id
_entity.type
_entity.pdbx_description
1 polymer ?
#
loop_
_entity_poly.entity_id
_entity_poly.type
_entity_poly.pdbx_seq_one_letter_code
_entity_poly.pdbx_strand_id
1 'polypeptide(L)'
;MPAHPLTDSLFAHYPRPQRQDCSFYHSFDLPEGEIIGQWDLRQHADQYLGGVALNQRSVLEVGPASGFLSFHMENQGAQVTCVEPPLSYLWDAVPFADYDLEHWRQEFTAEIQKVRNSFWYVHHQ
;
A
#
# COMPACT_ATOMS: atom_id res chain seq x y z
N MET A 1 -6.83 -8.14 25.28
CA MET A 1 -7.43 -9.43 24.82
C MET A 1 -6.30 -10.28 24.26
N PRO A 2 -6.21 -11.55 24.60
CA PRO A 2 -5.29 -12.43 23.90
C PRO A 2 -5.71 -12.50 22.42
N ALA A 3 -4.77 -12.34 21.50
CA ALA A 3 -5.01 -12.46 20.08
C ALA A 3 -5.59 -13.83 19.74
N HIS A 4 -6.64 -13.87 18.95
CA HIS A 4 -7.27 -15.13 18.56
C HIS A 4 -6.31 -15.85 17.59
N PRO A 5 -5.93 -17.11 17.80
CA PRO A 5 -4.91 -17.78 17.00
C PRO A 5 -5.25 -17.87 15.49
N LEU A 6 -6.49 -17.67 15.09
CA LEU A 6 -6.90 -17.60 13.69
C LEU A 6 -6.66 -16.23 13.04
N THR A 7 -6.62 -15.14 13.83
CA THR A 7 -6.39 -13.79 13.28
C THR A 7 -4.94 -13.59 12.87
N ASP A 8 -3.99 -14.14 13.60
CA ASP A 8 -2.57 -14.00 13.27
C ASP A 8 -2.18 -14.69 11.95
N SER A 9 -2.94 -15.72 11.53
CA SER A 9 -2.71 -16.41 10.26
C SER A 9 -3.37 -15.75 9.05
N LEU A 10 -4.30 -14.81 9.27
CA LEU A 10 -5.02 -14.12 8.19
C LEU A 10 -4.30 -12.86 7.69
N PHE A 11 -3.43 -12.28 8.54
CA PHE A 11 -2.71 -11.07 8.19
C PHE A 11 -1.29 -11.36 7.75
N ALA A 12 -0.88 -10.71 6.68
CA ALA A 12 0.50 -10.80 6.19
C ALA A 12 1.43 -9.98 7.08
N HIS A 13 2.60 -10.56 7.39
CA HIS A 13 3.69 -9.89 8.09
C HIS A 13 4.98 -10.12 7.32
N TYR A 14 5.57 -9.04 6.84
CA TYR A 14 6.83 -9.09 6.11
C TYR A 14 7.89 -8.26 6.83
N PRO A 15 9.17 -8.67 6.75
CA PRO A 15 10.26 -7.86 7.29
C PRO A 15 10.40 -6.55 6.48
N ARG A 16 11.05 -5.55 7.08
CA ARG A 16 11.31 -4.28 6.39
C ARG A 16 12.21 -4.52 5.18
N PRO A 17 11.75 -4.17 3.95
CA PRO A 17 12.57 -4.28 2.75
C PRO A 17 13.68 -3.24 2.74
N GLN A 18 14.64 -3.39 1.83
CA GLN A 18 15.61 -2.33 1.55
C GLN A 18 14.96 -1.23 0.70
N ARG A 19 15.36 0.02 0.92
CA ARG A 19 14.80 1.16 0.17
C ARG A 19 14.96 1.01 -1.35
N GLN A 20 16.07 0.45 -1.79
CA GLN A 20 16.35 0.23 -3.21
C GLN A 20 15.40 -0.77 -3.89
N ASP A 21 14.72 -1.62 -3.10
CA ASP A 21 13.75 -2.60 -3.57
C ASP A 21 12.32 -2.07 -3.55
N CYS A 22 12.14 -0.77 -3.29
CA CYS A 22 10.86 -0.10 -3.18
C CYS A 22 10.60 0.82 -4.37
N SER A 23 9.33 0.89 -4.77
CA SER A 23 8.80 1.91 -5.68
C SER A 23 7.69 2.66 -4.96
N PHE A 24 7.90 3.95 -4.68
CA PHE A 24 6.95 4.72 -3.88
C PHE A 24 5.87 5.34 -4.76
N TYR A 25 4.65 4.86 -4.59
CA TYR A 25 3.47 5.44 -5.22
C TYR A 25 3.06 6.75 -4.55
N HIS A 26 3.25 6.86 -3.24
CA HIS A 26 2.97 8.07 -2.47
C HIS A 26 4.25 8.72 -1.94
N SER A 27 4.19 10.05 -1.74
CA SER A 27 5.21 10.79 -1.01
C SER A 27 5.03 10.66 0.49
N PHE A 28 6.15 10.66 1.22
CA PHE A 28 6.18 10.53 2.69
C PHE A 28 7.19 11.48 3.32
N ASP A 29 6.89 11.95 4.52
CA ASP A 29 7.85 12.51 5.45
C ASP A 29 8.20 11.46 6.49
N LEU A 30 9.39 10.86 6.38
CA LEU A 30 9.86 9.82 7.28
C LEU A 30 10.96 10.36 8.21
N PRO A 31 11.23 9.71 9.35
CA PRO A 31 12.31 10.13 10.25
C PRO A 31 13.69 10.22 9.58
N GLU A 32 13.96 9.35 8.61
CA GLU A 32 15.21 9.36 7.84
C GLU A 32 15.23 10.34 6.66
N GLY A 33 14.14 11.05 6.40
CA GLY A 33 14.04 12.06 5.34
C GLY A 33 12.81 11.92 4.46
N GLU A 34 12.64 12.91 3.58
CA GLU A 34 11.54 12.96 2.63
C GLU A 34 11.69 11.91 1.53
N ILE A 35 10.57 11.30 1.16
CA ILE A 35 10.44 10.46 -0.03
C ILE A 35 9.44 11.12 -0.96
N ILE A 36 9.86 11.36 -2.19
CA ILE A 36 8.99 11.83 -3.27
C ILE A 36 8.50 10.63 -4.07
N GLY A 37 7.21 10.39 -4.02
CA GLY A 37 6.50 9.36 -4.81
C GLY A 37 5.81 9.95 -6.03
N GLN A 38 5.02 9.11 -6.70
CA GLN A 38 4.26 9.54 -7.89
C GLN A 38 3.12 10.51 -7.53
N TRP A 39 2.51 10.34 -6.36
CA TRP A 39 1.41 11.16 -5.86
C TRP A 39 1.72 11.73 -4.49
N ASP A 40 1.52 13.01 -4.34
CA ASP A 40 1.70 13.70 -3.07
C ASP A 40 0.35 14.08 -2.46
N LEU A 41 -0.08 13.35 -1.44
CA LEU A 41 -1.32 13.58 -0.71
C LEU A 41 -1.10 14.24 0.67
N ARG A 42 0.14 14.57 1.03
CA ARG A 42 0.52 15.00 2.39
C ARG A 42 -0.28 16.19 2.90
N GLN A 43 -0.62 17.14 2.04
CA GLN A 43 -1.35 18.35 2.41
C GLN A 43 -2.86 18.26 2.17
N HIS A 44 -3.33 17.24 1.48
CA HIS A 44 -4.71 17.14 1.00
C HIS A 44 -5.42 15.83 1.38
N ALA A 45 -4.82 15.01 2.25
CA ALA A 45 -5.37 13.70 2.61
C ALA A 45 -6.79 13.78 3.20
N ASP A 46 -7.04 14.73 4.09
CA ASP A 46 -8.37 14.90 4.70
C ASP A 46 -9.43 15.29 3.68
N GLN A 47 -9.10 16.18 2.75
CA GLN A 47 -10.01 16.56 1.66
C GLN A 47 -10.24 15.38 0.71
N TYR A 48 -9.18 14.64 0.40
CA TYR A 48 -9.26 13.44 -0.45
C TYR A 48 -10.19 12.39 0.16
N LEU A 49 -10.15 12.21 1.48
CA LEU A 49 -11.04 11.32 2.24
C LEU A 49 -12.41 11.92 2.54
N GLY A 50 -12.74 13.10 2.04
CA GLY A 50 -14.04 13.74 2.20
C GLY A 50 -14.30 14.33 3.60
N GLY A 51 -13.27 14.59 4.38
CA GLY A 51 -13.40 15.19 5.72
C GLY A 51 -14.09 14.28 6.76
N VAL A 52 -14.04 12.96 6.56
CA VAL A 52 -14.68 11.99 7.46
C VAL A 52 -13.96 11.94 8.79
N ALA A 53 -14.70 11.92 9.89
CA ALA A 53 -14.15 11.69 11.23
C ALA A 53 -13.67 10.23 11.36
N LEU A 54 -12.37 10.03 11.58
CA LEU A 54 -11.72 8.73 11.56
C LEU A 54 -11.47 8.14 12.95
N ASN A 55 -11.43 8.98 13.97
CA ASN A 55 -11.14 8.52 15.33
C ASN A 55 -12.09 7.42 15.78
N GLN A 56 -11.53 6.32 16.28
CA GLN A 56 -12.27 5.13 16.74
C GLN A 56 -13.12 4.45 15.64
N ARG A 57 -12.81 4.67 14.37
CA ARG A 57 -13.48 4.00 13.23
C ARG A 57 -12.70 2.78 12.78
N SER A 58 -13.44 1.74 12.37
CA SER A 58 -12.87 0.63 11.60
C SER A 58 -12.96 0.97 10.11
N VAL A 59 -11.85 0.86 9.40
CA VAL A 59 -11.74 1.21 7.99
C VAL A 59 -11.22 0.01 7.22
N LEU A 60 -11.86 -0.30 6.10
CA LEU A 60 -11.35 -1.23 5.11
C LEU A 60 -10.83 -0.42 3.91
N GLU A 61 -9.55 -0.55 3.62
CA GLU A 61 -8.92 0.04 2.45
C GLU A 61 -8.58 -1.03 1.42
N VAL A 62 -9.04 -0.84 0.20
CA VAL A 62 -8.75 -1.74 -0.93
C VAL A 62 -7.69 -1.08 -1.81
N GLY A 63 -6.54 -1.75 -1.98
CA GLY A 63 -5.46 -1.24 -2.79
C GLY A 63 -4.66 -0.10 -2.13
N PRO A 64 -4.02 -0.32 -0.97
CA PRO A 64 -3.31 0.73 -0.24
C PRO A 64 -2.05 1.25 -0.95
N ALA A 65 -1.54 0.56 -1.96
CA ALA A 65 -0.29 0.88 -2.67
C ALA A 65 0.89 1.04 -1.69
N SER A 66 1.47 2.23 -1.58
CA SER A 66 2.53 2.52 -0.60
C SER A 66 2.00 2.80 0.82
N GLY A 67 0.68 2.87 1.01
CA GLY A 67 0.04 2.94 2.33
C GLY A 67 -0.11 4.33 2.92
N PHE A 68 0.10 5.41 2.17
CA PHE A 68 0.01 6.76 2.73
C PHE A 68 -1.34 7.00 3.43
N LEU A 69 -2.46 6.67 2.78
CA LEU A 69 -3.78 6.87 3.37
C LEU A 69 -4.02 5.93 4.56
N SER A 70 -3.55 4.68 4.49
CA SER A 70 -3.63 3.73 5.60
C SER A 70 -3.01 4.30 6.87
N PHE A 71 -1.76 4.75 6.77
CA PHE A 71 -1.02 5.29 7.92
C PHE A 71 -1.56 6.65 8.37
N HIS A 72 -2.02 7.48 7.44
CA HIS A 72 -2.69 8.74 7.76
C HIS A 72 -3.95 8.50 8.58
N MET A 73 -4.80 7.55 8.17
CA MET A 73 -6.03 7.21 8.90
C MET A 73 -5.74 6.61 10.28
N GLU A 74 -4.72 5.74 10.40
CA GLU A 74 -4.29 5.21 11.69
C GLU A 74 -3.78 6.30 12.63
N ASN A 75 -3.01 7.25 12.11
CA ASN A 75 -2.55 8.40 12.89
C ASN A 75 -3.69 9.28 13.40
N GLN A 76 -4.85 9.23 12.76
CA GLN A 76 -6.07 9.89 13.23
C GLN A 76 -6.95 9.03 14.13
N GLY A 77 -6.48 7.86 14.53
CA GLY A 77 -7.15 6.98 15.49
C GLY A 77 -8.08 5.94 14.86
N ALA A 78 -8.00 5.71 13.56
CA ALA A 78 -8.72 4.63 12.91
C ALA A 78 -8.03 3.27 13.11
N GLN A 79 -8.79 2.21 13.07
CA GLN A 79 -8.29 0.84 12.92
C GLN A 79 -8.42 0.45 11.45
N VAL A 80 -7.32 0.38 10.73
CA VAL A 80 -7.31 0.15 9.29
C VAL A 80 -6.96 -1.29 8.98
N THR A 81 -7.76 -1.91 8.11
CA THR A 81 -7.47 -3.19 7.48
C THR A 81 -7.29 -2.96 5.99
N CYS A 82 -6.14 -3.37 5.46
CA CYS A 82 -5.82 -3.23 4.04
C CYS A 82 -6.01 -4.55 3.31
N VAL A 83 -6.51 -4.50 2.08
CA VAL A 83 -6.68 -5.66 1.19
C VAL A 83 -6.01 -5.40 -0.14
N GLU A 84 -5.14 -6.32 -0.53
CA GLU A 84 -4.46 -6.34 -1.82
C GLU A 84 -4.67 -7.69 -2.52
N PRO A 85 -4.81 -7.74 -3.85
CA PRO A 85 -4.82 -9.02 -4.57
C PRO A 85 -3.45 -9.69 -4.47
N PRO A 86 -3.37 -11.03 -4.52
CA PRO A 86 -2.08 -11.72 -4.51
C PRO A 86 -1.24 -11.36 -5.76
N LEU A 87 0.09 -11.50 -5.66
CA LEU A 87 0.98 -11.26 -6.82
C LEU A 87 0.73 -12.21 -7.99
N SER A 88 0.13 -13.37 -7.70
CA SER A 88 -0.31 -14.34 -8.71
C SER A 88 -1.58 -13.93 -9.46
N TYR A 89 -2.22 -12.81 -9.07
CA TYR A 89 -3.40 -12.30 -9.75
C TYR A 89 -3.07 -11.96 -11.21
N LEU A 90 -3.89 -12.46 -12.12
CA LEU A 90 -3.77 -12.15 -13.54
C LEU A 90 -4.48 -10.83 -13.84
N TRP A 91 -3.70 -9.80 -14.04
CA TRP A 91 -4.23 -8.47 -14.35
C TRP A 91 -4.89 -8.47 -15.72
N ASP A 92 -6.09 -7.89 -15.78
CA ASP A 92 -6.79 -7.69 -17.04
C ASP A 92 -6.06 -6.63 -17.87
N ALA A 93 -5.88 -6.93 -19.15
CA ALA A 93 -5.33 -6.01 -20.12
C ALA A 93 -6.11 -6.13 -21.41
N VAL A 94 -6.31 -5.01 -22.09
CA VAL A 94 -6.91 -5.02 -23.43
C VAL A 94 -5.85 -5.49 -24.43
N PRO A 95 -6.01 -6.67 -25.04
CA PRO A 95 -5.03 -7.16 -26.01
C PRO A 95 -5.13 -6.33 -27.31
N PHE A 96 -3.98 -6.03 -27.89
CA PHE A 96 -3.91 -5.45 -29.23
C PHE A 96 -2.75 -6.08 -30.02
N ALA A 97 -2.77 -5.93 -31.34
CA ALA A 97 -1.77 -6.55 -32.20
C ALA A 97 -0.35 -6.10 -31.79
N ASP A 98 0.59 -7.03 -31.91
CA ASP A 98 2.02 -6.82 -31.61
C ASP A 98 2.36 -6.50 -30.13
N TYR A 99 1.45 -6.81 -29.20
CA TYR A 99 1.65 -6.63 -27.79
C TYR A 99 1.98 -7.94 -27.08
N ASP A 100 3.15 -8.00 -26.47
CA ASP A 100 3.56 -9.13 -25.63
C ASP A 100 2.95 -9.03 -24.25
N LEU A 101 1.77 -9.63 -24.07
CA LEU A 101 1.00 -9.60 -22.84
C LEU A 101 1.75 -10.31 -21.70
N GLU A 102 2.47 -11.39 -21.99
CA GLU A 102 3.20 -12.13 -20.95
C GLU A 102 4.37 -11.33 -20.43
N HIS A 103 5.14 -10.70 -21.31
CA HIS A 103 6.22 -9.80 -20.92
C HIS A 103 5.70 -8.63 -20.08
N TRP A 104 4.62 -7.98 -20.51
CA TRP A 104 3.98 -6.92 -19.75
C TRP A 104 3.54 -7.37 -18.35
N ARG A 105 2.93 -8.56 -18.22
CA ARG A 105 2.51 -9.09 -16.91
C ARG A 105 3.69 -9.31 -15.98
N GLN A 106 4.81 -9.80 -16.50
CA GLN A 106 6.02 -10.00 -15.72
C GLN A 106 6.58 -8.67 -15.21
N GLU A 107 6.71 -7.67 -16.06
CA GLU A 107 7.18 -6.34 -15.68
C GLU A 107 6.23 -5.67 -14.68
N PHE A 108 4.93 -5.74 -14.94
CA PHE A 108 3.92 -5.15 -14.06
C PHE A 108 3.91 -5.82 -12.68
N THR A 109 4.01 -7.15 -12.62
CA THR A 109 4.09 -7.89 -11.35
C THR A 109 5.34 -7.48 -10.57
N ALA A 110 6.47 -7.31 -11.23
CA ALA A 110 7.70 -6.85 -10.59
C ALA A 110 7.56 -5.43 -10.00
N GLU A 111 6.91 -4.52 -10.72
CA GLU A 111 6.62 -3.18 -10.21
C GLU A 111 5.63 -3.18 -9.03
N ILE A 112 4.58 -3.99 -9.10
CA ILE A 112 3.64 -4.14 -7.97
C ILE A 112 4.35 -4.70 -6.74
N GLN A 113 5.29 -5.63 -6.90
CA GLN A 113 6.11 -6.11 -5.78
C GLN A 113 6.91 -4.98 -5.13
N LYS A 114 7.51 -4.09 -5.93
CA LYS A 114 8.25 -2.94 -5.40
C LYS A 114 7.33 -1.93 -4.68
N VAL A 115 6.11 -1.71 -5.20
CA VAL A 115 5.12 -0.86 -4.52
C VAL A 115 4.72 -1.49 -3.18
N ARG A 116 4.49 -2.80 -3.11
CA ARG A 116 4.22 -3.50 -1.84
C ARG A 116 5.39 -3.42 -0.88
N ASN A 117 6.62 -3.53 -1.37
CA ASN A 117 7.80 -3.31 -0.56
C ASN A 117 7.80 -1.91 0.07
N SER A 118 7.38 -0.89 -0.67
CA SER A 118 7.29 0.47 -0.12
C SER A 118 6.30 0.58 1.03
N PHE A 119 5.16 -0.12 0.97
CA PHE A 119 4.23 -0.21 2.10
C PHE A 119 4.92 -0.77 3.35
N TRP A 120 5.59 -1.89 3.23
CA TRP A 120 6.28 -2.54 4.37
C TRP A 120 7.49 -1.73 4.86
N TYR A 121 8.17 -1.05 3.96
CA TYR A 121 9.24 -0.13 4.32
C TYR A 121 8.74 0.98 5.24
N VAL A 122 7.61 1.60 4.91
CA VAL A 122 7.00 2.66 5.72
C VAL A 122 6.34 2.11 6.99
N HIS A 123 5.69 0.94 6.92
CA HIS A 123 5.03 0.29 8.05
C HIS A 123 5.98 0.03 9.23
N HIS A 124 7.24 -0.22 8.96
CA HIS A 124 8.28 -0.49 9.96
C HIS A 124 9.05 0.77 10.44
N GLN A 125 8.50 1.97 10.25
CA GLN A 125 9.09 3.21 10.74
C GLN A 125 8.81 3.49 12.22
#